data_8b1f9b863ef256794a911967a2528a20
#
_entry.id   8b1f9b863ef256794a911967a2528a20
#
_cell.length_a   1.000
_cell.length_b   1.000
_cell.length_c   1.000
_cell.angle_alpha   90.00
_cell.angle_beta   90.00
_cell.angle_gamma   90.00
#
_symmetry.space_group_name_H-M   'P 1'
#
loop_
_entity.id
_entity.type
_entity.pdbx_description
1 polymer ?
#
loop_
_entity_poly.entity_id
_entity_poly.type
_entity_poly.pdbx_seq_one_letter_code
_entity_poly.pdbx_strand_id
1 'polypeptide(L)'
;MNGIIVAIDGPAASGKSTTARRVAERLGYSHLNSGLLYRTVAWLGLRDGWVADEDRFAVELSSTRLAMERRPPSFVVRANGEIPGDTLSAPQTAICASRVAARIDVRERVLDVLRAAGKSGGVACDGRDIGTVVFPGAALKVFLVASVEERARRRVSEHGIT
;
A
#
# COMPACT_ATOMS: atom_id res chain seq x y z
N MET A 1 24.50 3.66 9.59
CA MET A 1 24.04 4.69 8.64
C MET A 1 22.55 4.45 8.41
N ASN A 2 21.72 5.46 8.65
CA ASN A 2 20.31 5.37 8.28
C ASN A 2 20.21 5.29 6.75
N GLY A 3 19.61 4.25 6.21
CA GLY A 3 19.44 4.11 4.77
C GLY A 3 18.52 5.20 4.20
N ILE A 4 18.58 5.41 2.88
CA ILE A 4 17.71 6.37 2.18
C ILE A 4 16.29 5.82 2.01
N ILE A 5 15.37 6.70 1.61
CA ILE A 5 14.05 6.33 1.09
C ILE A 5 14.11 6.35 -0.43
N VAL A 6 13.68 5.25 -1.05
CA VAL A 6 13.46 5.14 -2.50
C VAL A 6 11.95 5.10 -2.73
N ALA A 7 11.42 6.11 -3.42
CA ALA A 7 10.01 6.22 -3.78
C ALA A 7 9.78 5.71 -5.22
N ILE A 8 8.85 4.76 -5.39
CA ILE A 8 8.53 4.18 -6.69
C ILE A 8 7.04 4.31 -6.94
N ASP A 9 6.67 5.25 -7.79
CA ASP A 9 5.29 5.55 -8.14
C ASP A 9 4.92 4.98 -9.52
N GLY A 10 3.64 4.89 -9.80
CA GLY A 10 3.15 4.47 -11.10
C GLY A 10 1.75 3.87 -11.08
N PRO A 11 1.12 3.69 -12.25
CA PRO A 11 -0.22 3.14 -12.36
C PRO A 11 -0.30 1.65 -11.95
N ALA A 12 -1.52 1.11 -11.82
CA ALA A 12 -1.73 -0.31 -11.55
C ALA A 12 -1.07 -1.17 -12.62
N ALA A 13 -0.52 -2.33 -12.23
CA ALA A 13 0.15 -3.28 -13.12
C ALA A 13 1.34 -2.70 -13.91
N SER A 14 1.94 -1.55 -13.48
CA SER A 14 3.18 -1.02 -14.09
C SER A 14 4.43 -1.81 -13.70
N GLY A 15 4.36 -2.69 -12.70
CA GLY A 15 5.50 -3.45 -12.18
C GLY A 15 6.21 -2.80 -10.97
N LYS A 16 5.67 -1.69 -10.45
CA LYS A 16 6.31 -0.94 -9.35
C LYS A 16 6.58 -1.77 -8.08
N SER A 17 5.64 -2.62 -7.64
CA SER A 17 5.83 -3.43 -6.43
C SER A 17 6.92 -4.50 -6.62
N THR A 18 7.00 -5.10 -7.81
CA THR A 18 8.08 -6.02 -8.16
C THR A 18 9.43 -5.31 -8.19
N THR A 19 9.47 -4.11 -8.77
CA THR A 19 10.67 -3.28 -8.83
C THR A 19 11.10 -2.84 -7.42
N ALA A 20 10.16 -2.36 -6.60
CA ALA A 20 10.45 -1.92 -5.23
C ALA A 20 11.00 -3.06 -4.37
N ARG A 21 10.42 -4.25 -4.48
CA ARG A 21 10.92 -5.44 -3.78
C ARG A 21 12.35 -5.78 -4.20
N ARG A 22 12.65 -5.83 -5.51
CA ARG A 22 13.99 -6.10 -6.01
C ARG A 22 15.02 -5.05 -5.62
N VAL A 23 14.62 -3.77 -5.60
CA VAL A 23 15.46 -2.66 -5.12
C VAL A 23 15.76 -2.83 -3.64
N ALA A 24 14.73 -3.13 -2.82
CA ALA A 24 14.90 -3.38 -1.40
C ALA A 24 15.88 -4.54 -1.14
N GLU A 25 15.70 -5.67 -1.83
CA GLU A 25 16.58 -6.84 -1.72
C GLU A 25 18.05 -6.50 -2.05
N ARG A 26 18.28 -5.78 -3.17
CA ARG A 26 19.64 -5.41 -3.59
C ARG A 26 20.35 -4.41 -2.67
N LEU A 27 19.58 -3.56 -2.01
CA LEU A 27 20.13 -2.53 -1.10
C LEU A 27 20.17 -3.00 0.37
N GLY A 28 19.64 -4.20 0.70
CA GLY A 28 19.45 -4.63 2.08
C GLY A 28 18.41 -3.79 2.82
N TYR A 29 17.43 -3.24 2.09
CA TYR A 29 16.33 -2.43 2.61
C TYR A 29 15.08 -3.27 2.80
N SER A 30 14.03 -2.66 3.38
CA SER A 30 12.71 -3.29 3.46
C SER A 30 11.76 -2.71 2.43
N HIS A 31 10.97 -3.58 1.80
CA HIS A 31 9.92 -3.19 0.86
C HIS A 31 8.68 -2.72 1.61
N LEU A 32 8.27 -1.46 1.39
CA LEU A 32 7.10 -0.82 1.98
C LEU A 32 6.01 -0.66 0.91
N ASN A 33 5.00 -1.51 0.91
CA ASN A 33 3.89 -1.45 -0.04
C ASN A 33 2.72 -0.65 0.55
N SER A 34 2.50 0.57 0.05
CA SER A 34 1.41 1.43 0.53
C SER A 34 0.01 0.85 0.27
N GLY A 35 -0.15 0.07 -0.79
CA GLY A 35 -1.41 -0.57 -1.15
C GLY A 35 -1.94 -1.54 -0.11
N LEU A 36 -1.07 -2.10 0.75
CA LEU A 36 -1.49 -3.00 1.82
C LEU A 36 -2.39 -2.29 2.84
N LEU A 37 -2.13 -1.02 3.17
CA LEU A 37 -2.96 -0.26 4.12
C LEU A 37 -4.37 -0.02 3.58
N TYR A 38 -4.49 0.39 2.32
CA TYR A 38 -5.80 0.58 1.69
C TYR A 38 -6.59 -0.73 1.60
N ARG A 39 -5.90 -1.83 1.28
CA ARG A 39 -6.52 -3.16 1.28
C ARG A 39 -6.93 -3.60 2.69
N THR A 40 -6.18 -3.23 3.71
CA THR A 40 -6.52 -3.54 5.10
C THR A 40 -7.77 -2.80 5.54
N VAL A 41 -7.91 -1.51 5.23
CA VAL A 41 -9.14 -0.74 5.51
C VAL A 41 -10.34 -1.35 4.77
N ALA A 42 -10.17 -1.70 3.48
CA ALA A 42 -11.21 -2.34 2.70
C ALA A 42 -11.62 -3.71 3.26
N TRP A 43 -10.65 -4.53 3.65
CA TRP A 43 -10.87 -5.84 4.24
C TRP A 43 -11.65 -5.75 5.56
N LEU A 44 -11.25 -4.84 6.45
CA LEU A 44 -11.99 -4.59 7.69
C LEU A 44 -13.43 -4.17 7.42
N GLY A 45 -13.61 -3.20 6.54
CA GLY A 45 -14.94 -2.68 6.19
C GLY A 45 -15.87 -3.72 5.55
N LEU A 46 -15.30 -4.64 4.76
CA LEU A 46 -16.04 -5.76 4.17
C LEU A 46 -16.37 -6.82 5.22
N ARG A 47 -15.39 -7.20 6.04
CA ARG A 47 -15.54 -8.21 7.09
C ARG A 47 -16.60 -7.81 8.13
N ASP A 48 -16.52 -6.56 8.59
CA ASP A 48 -17.30 -6.05 9.71
C ASP A 48 -18.56 -5.29 9.23
N GLY A 49 -18.79 -5.22 7.90
CA GLY A 49 -20.02 -4.74 7.28
C GLY A 49 -20.23 -3.23 7.32
N TRP A 50 -19.16 -2.42 7.53
CA TRP A 50 -19.30 -0.96 7.63
C TRP A 50 -18.83 -0.19 6.38
N VAL A 51 -18.27 -0.87 5.38
CA VAL A 51 -17.68 -0.19 4.20
C VAL A 51 -18.71 0.55 3.32
N ALA A 52 -19.97 0.15 3.38
CA ALA A 52 -21.08 0.76 2.61
C ALA A 52 -21.93 1.74 3.44
N ASP A 53 -21.65 1.88 4.74
CA ASP A 53 -22.37 2.72 5.69
C ASP A 53 -21.51 3.95 6.02
N GLU A 54 -21.86 5.10 5.45
CA GLU A 54 -21.05 6.33 5.59
C GLU A 54 -20.93 6.81 7.04
N ASP A 55 -21.98 6.69 7.84
CA ASP A 55 -21.97 7.12 9.24
C ASP A 55 -21.07 6.22 10.08
N ARG A 56 -21.16 4.92 9.89
CA ARG A 56 -20.31 3.94 10.54
C ARG A 56 -18.87 3.99 10.05
N PHE A 57 -18.65 4.26 8.77
CA PHE A 57 -17.31 4.25 8.18
C PHE A 57 -16.35 5.18 8.93
N ALA A 58 -16.75 6.44 9.15
CA ALA A 58 -15.91 7.42 9.83
C ALA A 58 -15.59 7.00 11.28
N VAL A 59 -16.58 6.48 12.00
CA VAL A 59 -16.43 6.00 13.39
C VAL A 59 -15.48 4.81 13.45
N GLU A 60 -15.71 3.79 12.64
CA GLU A 60 -14.93 2.54 12.62
C GLU A 60 -13.48 2.81 12.15
N LEU A 61 -13.30 3.67 11.14
CA LEU A 61 -11.97 4.08 10.71
C LEU A 61 -11.20 4.80 11.81
N SER A 62 -11.86 5.71 12.54
CA SER A 62 -11.22 6.48 13.61
C SER A 62 -10.79 5.60 14.78
N SER A 63 -11.57 4.58 15.11
CA SER A 63 -11.28 3.61 16.18
C SER A 63 -10.27 2.53 15.78
N THR A 64 -10.06 2.33 14.47
CA THR A 64 -9.15 1.31 13.94
C THR A 64 -7.70 1.67 14.20
N ARG A 65 -6.96 0.78 14.86
CA ARG A 65 -5.51 0.90 15.06
C ARG A 65 -4.79 0.27 13.87
N LEU A 66 -4.28 1.12 12.96
CA LEU A 66 -3.45 0.69 11.84
C LEU A 66 -1.97 0.91 12.15
N ALA A 67 -1.13 -0.07 11.86
CA ALA A 67 0.31 0.03 11.96
C ALA A 67 0.99 -0.79 10.87
N MET A 68 2.19 -0.37 10.46
CA MET A 68 3.09 -1.17 9.64
C MET A 68 4.32 -1.56 10.47
N GLU A 69 4.54 -2.85 10.61
CA GLU A 69 5.66 -3.42 11.34
C GLU A 69 6.72 -3.86 10.35
N ARG A 70 7.96 -3.39 10.53
CA ARG A 70 9.09 -3.82 9.70
C ARG A 70 9.46 -5.26 10.05
N ARG A 71 9.36 -6.13 9.06
CA ARG A 71 9.81 -7.53 9.09
C ARG A 71 10.62 -7.81 7.84
N PRO A 72 11.94 -7.58 7.89
CA PRO A 72 12.78 -7.76 6.71
C PRO A 72 12.53 -9.11 6.02
N PRO A 73 12.46 -9.12 4.69
CA PRO A 73 12.75 -8.04 3.74
C PRO A 73 11.57 -7.08 3.45
N SER A 74 10.47 -7.12 4.20
CA SER A 74 9.25 -6.33 3.93
C SER A 74 8.63 -5.74 5.19
N PHE A 75 7.43 -5.19 5.03
CA PHE A 75 6.56 -4.77 6.12
C PHE A 75 5.28 -5.61 6.12
N VAL A 76 4.73 -5.84 7.31
CA VAL A 76 3.39 -6.39 7.51
C VAL A 76 2.48 -5.32 8.09
N VAL A 77 1.19 -5.36 7.72
CA VAL A 77 0.18 -4.47 8.31
C VAL A 77 -0.47 -5.16 9.49
N ARG A 78 -0.67 -4.41 10.57
CA ARG A 78 -1.53 -4.78 11.69
C ARG A 78 -2.75 -3.87 11.71
N ALA A 79 -3.91 -4.48 11.91
CA ALA A 79 -5.17 -3.79 12.14
C ALA A 79 -5.79 -4.32 13.43
N ASN A 80 -5.98 -3.47 14.44
CA ASN A 80 -6.50 -3.86 15.77
C ASN A 80 -5.73 -5.04 16.41
N GLY A 81 -4.41 -5.13 16.14
CA GLY A 81 -3.54 -6.21 16.63
C GLY A 81 -3.49 -7.45 15.72
N GLU A 82 -4.38 -7.59 14.76
CA GLU A 82 -4.46 -8.70 13.81
C GLU A 82 -3.61 -8.43 12.55
N ILE A 83 -3.05 -9.48 11.98
CA ILE A 83 -2.38 -9.44 10.67
C ILE A 83 -3.30 -10.11 9.65
N PRO A 84 -3.87 -9.37 8.68
CA PRO A 84 -4.84 -9.92 7.73
C PRO A 84 -4.28 -11.02 6.80
N GLY A 85 -2.97 -11.03 6.57
CA GLY A 85 -2.32 -12.03 5.73
C GLY A 85 -2.81 -12.04 4.28
N ASP A 86 -3.01 -13.25 3.75
CA ASP A 86 -3.37 -13.48 2.34
C ASP A 86 -4.77 -13.00 1.97
N THR A 87 -5.64 -12.76 2.95
CA THR A 87 -7.00 -12.24 2.73
C THR A 87 -7.01 -10.89 2.02
N LEU A 88 -5.93 -10.11 2.12
CA LEU A 88 -5.77 -8.84 1.40
C LEU A 88 -5.67 -9.00 -0.12
N SER A 89 -5.40 -10.20 -0.60
CA SER A 89 -5.28 -10.49 -2.04
C SER A 89 -6.62 -10.82 -2.70
N ALA A 90 -7.70 -10.98 -1.94
CA ALA A 90 -9.01 -11.30 -2.47
C ALA A 90 -9.50 -10.22 -3.48
N PRO A 91 -10.11 -10.61 -4.62
CA PRO A 91 -10.58 -9.68 -5.65
C PRO A 91 -11.53 -8.60 -5.11
N GLN A 92 -12.45 -8.97 -4.24
CA GLN A 92 -13.38 -8.03 -3.59
C GLN A 92 -12.64 -6.97 -2.77
N THR A 93 -11.62 -7.38 -2.01
CA THR A 93 -10.76 -6.47 -1.23
C THR A 93 -10.04 -5.49 -2.17
N ALA A 94 -9.53 -5.96 -3.30
CA ALA A 94 -8.84 -5.10 -4.27
C ALA A 94 -9.77 -4.06 -4.92
N ILE A 95 -11.00 -4.44 -5.25
CA ILE A 95 -12.02 -3.53 -5.78
C ILE A 95 -12.40 -2.48 -4.72
N CYS A 96 -12.71 -2.93 -3.51
CA CYS A 96 -13.06 -2.06 -2.40
C CYS A 96 -11.91 -1.10 -2.05
N ALA A 97 -10.66 -1.58 -2.04
CA ALA A 97 -9.49 -0.76 -1.77
C ALA A 97 -9.37 0.44 -2.70
N SER A 98 -9.76 0.31 -3.97
CA SER A 98 -9.76 1.44 -4.91
C SER A 98 -10.79 2.51 -4.54
N ARG A 99 -11.93 2.11 -3.97
CA ARG A 99 -12.99 3.04 -3.51
C ARG A 99 -12.55 3.74 -2.23
N VAL A 100 -12.08 3.00 -1.23
CA VAL A 100 -11.65 3.60 0.04
C VAL A 100 -10.41 4.49 -0.14
N ALA A 101 -9.54 4.21 -1.11
CA ALA A 101 -8.38 5.04 -1.43
C ALA A 101 -8.74 6.42 -2.02
N ALA A 102 -9.97 6.61 -2.49
CA ALA A 102 -10.48 7.91 -2.93
C ALA A 102 -10.93 8.80 -1.76
N ARG A 103 -11.14 8.26 -0.57
CA ARG A 103 -11.59 8.99 0.61
C ARG A 103 -10.45 9.77 1.26
N ILE A 104 -10.70 11.01 1.62
CA ILE A 104 -9.70 11.91 2.24
C ILE A 104 -9.31 11.40 3.63
N ASP A 105 -10.28 11.03 4.45
CA ASP A 105 -10.07 10.49 5.80
C ASP A 105 -9.17 9.24 5.82
N VAL A 106 -9.39 8.32 4.88
CA VAL A 106 -8.53 7.13 4.71
C VAL A 106 -7.11 7.53 4.30
N ARG A 107 -6.98 8.48 3.36
CA ARG A 107 -5.67 8.91 2.88
C ARG A 107 -4.84 9.56 3.96
N GLU A 108 -5.45 10.42 4.77
CA GLU A 108 -4.78 11.06 5.92
C GLU A 108 -4.30 10.01 6.92
N ARG A 109 -5.16 9.06 7.28
CA ARG A 109 -4.80 7.98 8.19
C ARG A 109 -3.67 7.09 7.67
N VAL A 110 -3.73 6.73 6.38
CA VAL A 110 -2.69 5.93 5.72
C VAL A 110 -1.37 6.70 5.64
N LEU A 111 -1.41 8.00 5.38
CA LEU A 111 -0.24 8.87 5.28
C LEU A 111 0.58 8.85 6.58
N ASP A 112 -0.09 9.01 7.73
CA ASP A 112 0.56 9.00 9.03
C ASP A 112 1.27 7.66 9.30
N VAL A 113 0.58 6.55 9.00
CA VAL A 113 1.14 5.20 9.19
C VAL A 113 2.35 4.97 8.27
N LEU A 114 2.28 5.39 7.01
CA LEU A 114 3.40 5.25 6.06
C LEU A 114 4.61 6.07 6.49
N ARG A 115 4.39 7.32 6.91
CA ARG A 115 5.47 8.21 7.38
C ARG A 115 6.14 7.65 8.63
N ALA A 116 5.35 7.14 9.57
CA ALA A 116 5.88 6.49 10.76
C ALA A 116 6.72 5.25 10.40
N ALA A 117 6.23 4.40 9.48
CA ALA A 117 6.94 3.20 9.04
C ALA A 117 8.27 3.51 8.32
N GLY A 118 8.32 4.57 7.52
CA GLY A 118 9.53 4.97 6.78
C GLY A 118 10.52 5.83 7.55
N LYS A 119 10.19 6.28 8.77
CA LYS A 119 10.95 7.28 9.55
C LYS A 119 12.44 6.91 9.73
N SER A 120 12.75 5.64 9.90
CA SER A 120 14.13 5.17 10.08
C SER A 120 14.92 5.02 8.79
N GLY A 121 14.32 5.29 7.63
CA GLY A 121 14.96 5.07 6.32
C GLY A 121 15.19 3.58 6.00
N GLY A 122 16.02 3.30 5.00
CA GLY A 122 16.29 1.94 4.53
C GLY A 122 15.03 1.26 3.97
N VAL A 123 14.25 1.99 3.16
CA VAL A 123 13.02 1.50 2.56
C VAL A 123 12.96 1.79 1.05
N ALA A 124 12.45 0.82 0.29
CA ALA A 124 11.92 1.04 -1.04
C ALA A 124 10.39 0.98 -0.95
N CYS A 125 9.75 2.13 -1.14
CA CYS A 125 8.31 2.29 -0.98
C CYS A 125 7.62 2.39 -2.34
N ASP A 126 6.56 1.62 -2.57
CA ASP A 126 5.76 1.72 -3.79
C ASP A 126 4.33 2.19 -3.54
N GLY A 127 3.82 3.00 -4.50
CA GLY A 127 2.46 3.54 -4.44
C GLY A 127 2.06 4.34 -5.65
N ARG A 128 1.37 5.46 -5.40
CA ARG A 128 0.85 6.36 -6.44
C ARG A 128 1.38 7.79 -6.30
N ASP A 129 1.69 8.18 -5.08
CA ASP A 129 2.07 9.52 -4.67
C ASP A 129 3.15 9.48 -3.58
N ILE A 130 3.96 8.43 -3.61
CA ILE A 130 5.01 8.22 -2.59
C ILE A 130 6.04 9.34 -2.62
N GLY A 131 6.54 9.66 -3.81
CA GLY A 131 7.57 10.68 -3.98
C GLY A 131 7.06 12.12 -3.97
N THR A 132 5.73 12.32 -4.02
CA THR A 132 5.13 13.67 -4.04
C THR A 132 4.43 14.03 -2.74
N VAL A 133 3.76 13.08 -2.10
CA VAL A 133 2.93 13.31 -0.90
C VAL A 133 3.48 12.60 0.33
N VAL A 134 3.77 11.28 0.21
CA VAL A 134 4.14 10.48 1.38
C VAL A 134 5.56 10.84 1.85
N PHE A 135 6.53 10.75 0.95
CA PHE A 135 7.94 11.05 1.21
C PHE A 135 8.48 12.07 0.19
N PRO A 136 8.04 13.34 0.26
CA PRO A 136 8.49 14.37 -0.67
C PRO A 136 10.01 14.64 -0.61
N GLY A 137 10.65 14.29 0.51
CA GLY A 137 12.10 14.34 0.69
C GLY A 137 12.82 13.03 0.34
N ALA A 138 12.19 12.06 -0.36
CA ALA A 138 12.85 10.83 -0.76
C ALA A 138 14.08 11.11 -1.64
N ALA A 139 15.21 10.44 -1.34
CA ALA A 139 16.47 10.65 -2.01
C ALA A 139 16.47 10.20 -3.48
N LEU A 140 15.63 9.18 -3.79
CA LEU A 140 15.40 8.74 -5.16
C LEU A 140 13.89 8.61 -5.39
N LYS A 141 13.41 9.20 -6.49
CA LYS A 141 12.01 9.13 -6.92
C LYS A 141 11.97 8.59 -8.33
N VAL A 142 11.20 7.53 -8.53
CA VAL A 142 11.02 6.86 -9.81
C VAL A 142 9.53 6.81 -10.12
N PHE A 143 9.15 7.21 -11.33
CA PHE A 143 7.79 7.00 -11.84
C PHE A 143 7.82 5.94 -12.92
N LEU A 144 7.23 4.77 -12.63
CA LEU A 144 7.27 3.61 -13.49
C LEU A 144 6.03 3.54 -14.36
N VAL A 145 6.21 3.53 -15.68
CA VAL A 145 5.14 3.46 -16.66
C VAL A 145 5.17 2.15 -17.44
N ALA A 146 4.01 1.72 -17.90
CA ALA A 146 3.83 0.68 -18.90
C ALA A 146 2.60 1.04 -19.75
N SER A 147 2.55 0.60 -21.01
CA SER A 147 1.40 0.86 -21.87
C SER A 147 0.10 0.29 -21.28
N VAL A 148 -1.03 0.80 -21.73
CA VAL A 148 -2.35 0.33 -21.24
C VAL A 148 -2.52 -1.15 -21.55
N GLU A 149 -2.12 -1.58 -22.74
CA GLU A 149 -2.19 -2.96 -23.22
C GLU A 149 -1.34 -3.90 -22.34
N GLU A 150 -0.12 -3.49 -22.04
CA GLU A 150 0.78 -4.29 -21.19
C GLU A 150 0.24 -4.40 -19.76
N ARG A 151 -0.31 -3.32 -19.21
CA ARG A 151 -0.93 -3.32 -17.89
C ARG A 151 -2.19 -4.19 -17.85
N ALA A 152 -3.01 -4.16 -18.91
CA ALA A 152 -4.18 -5.03 -19.03
C ALA A 152 -3.77 -6.50 -19.08
N ARG A 153 -2.78 -6.84 -19.92
CA ARG A 153 -2.23 -8.21 -20.04
C ARG A 153 -1.73 -8.74 -18.69
N ARG A 154 -0.97 -7.94 -17.96
CA ARG A 154 -0.48 -8.31 -16.62
C ARG A 154 -1.62 -8.54 -15.62
N ARG A 155 -2.67 -7.72 -15.69
CA ARG A 155 -3.83 -7.83 -14.80
C ARG A 155 -4.62 -9.12 -15.04
N VAL A 156 -4.82 -9.49 -16.31
CA VAL A 156 -5.45 -10.76 -16.71
C VAL A 156 -4.64 -11.93 -16.16
N SER A 157 -3.31 -11.91 -16.35
CA SER A 157 -2.41 -12.96 -15.85
C SER A 157 -2.42 -13.07 -14.31
N GLU A 158 -2.47 -11.94 -13.59
CA GLU A 158 -2.50 -11.91 -12.12
C GLU A 158 -3.80 -12.51 -11.54
N HIS A 159 -4.92 -12.41 -12.24
CA HIS A 159 -6.23 -12.86 -11.76
C HIS A 159 -6.74 -14.14 -12.40
N GLY A 160 -5.94 -14.78 -13.30
CA GLY A 160 -6.35 -16.01 -13.95
C GLY A 160 -7.61 -15.89 -14.81
N ILE A 161 -7.93 -14.68 -15.29
CA ILE A 161 -9.06 -14.43 -16.18
C ILE A 161 -8.59 -14.78 -17.59
N THR A 162 -9.04 -15.91 -18.10
CA THR A 162 -8.91 -16.32 -19.51
C THR A 162 -10.06 -15.79 -20.33
#